data_1270efe4cad0a49f82272070da351658
#
_entry.id   1270efe4cad0a49f82272070da351658
#
_cell.length_a   1.000
_cell.length_b   1.000
_cell.length_c   1.000
_cell.angle_alpha   90.00
_cell.angle_beta   90.00
_cell.angle_gamma   90.00
#
_symmetry.space_group_name_H-M   'P 1'
#
loop_
_entity.id
_entity.type
_entity.pdbx_description
1 polymer ?
#
loop_
_entity_poly.entity_id
_entity_poly.type
_entity_poly.pdbx_seq_one_letter_code
_entity_poly.pdbx_strand_id
1 'polypeptide(L)'
;MERKLKPIYVQQHLQAKGVRLFSPSDFQRVFGVSLRATQEFVKDHCDDLFLKVRNGLYALRIDQPRDEVIANRLYAPSYISFEYALSRYGIIPESVYTITSATTRITREFVVNNKSFTYSHIKKQAYRGYRTEKIGGMTVLMAE
;
A
#
# COMPACT_ATOMS: atom_id res chain seq x y z
N MET A 1 -29.51 14.69 -3.66
CA MET A 1 -28.67 14.89 -4.85
C MET A 1 -27.19 14.80 -4.44
N GLU A 2 -26.48 13.85 -4.98
CA GLU A 2 -25.07 13.72 -4.65
C GLU A 2 -24.26 14.87 -5.25
N ARG A 3 -23.36 15.41 -4.44
CA ARG A 3 -22.47 16.47 -4.87
C ARG A 3 -21.40 15.86 -5.76
N LYS A 4 -21.23 16.40 -6.97
CA LYS A 4 -20.19 15.94 -7.88
C LYS A 4 -18.82 16.27 -7.29
N LEU A 5 -17.99 15.25 -7.13
CA LEU A 5 -16.62 15.42 -6.64
C LEU A 5 -15.73 16.03 -7.72
N LYS A 6 -14.93 17.00 -7.33
CA LYS A 6 -13.94 17.62 -8.21
C LYS A 6 -12.56 17.03 -7.91
N PRO A 7 -11.77 16.68 -8.94
CA PRO A 7 -10.46 16.05 -8.73
C PRO A 7 -9.54 16.84 -7.81
N ILE A 8 -9.46 18.15 -7.98
CA ILE A 8 -8.57 18.97 -7.13
C ILE A 8 -9.01 18.99 -5.67
N TYR A 9 -10.31 19.02 -5.43
CA TYR A 9 -10.85 18.96 -4.07
C TYR A 9 -10.50 17.61 -3.41
N VAL A 10 -10.69 16.51 -4.15
CA VAL A 10 -10.39 15.17 -3.65
C VAL A 10 -8.90 15.05 -3.30
N GLN A 11 -8.03 15.51 -4.21
CA GLN A 11 -6.60 15.47 -3.99
C GLN A 11 -6.18 16.25 -2.76
N GLN A 12 -6.63 17.49 -2.64
CA GLN A 12 -6.30 18.35 -1.51
C GLN A 12 -6.82 17.79 -0.19
N HIS A 13 -8.02 17.25 -0.22
CA HIS A 13 -8.65 16.70 0.99
C HIS A 13 -7.93 15.44 1.49
N LEU A 14 -7.57 14.54 0.57
CA LEU A 14 -6.80 13.34 0.92
C LEU A 14 -5.42 13.70 1.47
N GLN A 15 -4.74 14.67 0.85
CA GLN A 15 -3.45 15.13 1.34
C GLN A 15 -3.55 15.78 2.72
N ALA A 16 -4.57 16.62 2.93
CA ALA A 16 -4.79 17.28 4.22
C ALA A 16 -5.04 16.28 5.35
N LYS A 17 -5.69 15.16 5.05
CA LYS A 17 -5.97 14.10 6.01
C LYS A 17 -4.84 13.07 6.12
N GLY A 18 -3.80 13.18 5.30
CA GLY A 18 -2.70 12.22 5.28
C GLY A 18 -3.07 10.84 4.74
N VAL A 19 -4.12 10.76 3.94
CA VAL A 19 -4.59 9.49 3.35
C VAL A 19 -3.85 9.28 2.04
N ARG A 20 -2.87 8.38 2.06
CA ARG A 20 -2.05 8.06 0.89
C ARG A 20 -2.43 6.76 0.22
N LEU A 21 -3.00 5.83 0.98
CA LEU A 21 -3.55 4.57 0.48
C LEU A 21 -5.00 4.47 0.93
N PHE A 22 -5.88 4.05 0.04
CA PHE A 22 -7.29 3.93 0.38
C PHE A 22 -7.96 2.82 -0.43
N SER A 23 -8.96 2.20 0.19
CA SER A 23 -9.92 1.32 -0.47
C SER A 23 -11.17 2.14 -0.85
N PRO A 24 -12.08 1.60 -1.69
CA PRO A 24 -13.35 2.25 -1.94
C PRO A 24 -14.14 2.56 -0.65
N SER A 25 -14.10 1.67 0.34
CA SER A 25 -14.75 1.90 1.63
C SER A 25 -14.14 3.09 2.38
N ASP A 26 -12.82 3.21 2.35
CA ASP A 26 -12.12 4.36 2.94
C ASP A 26 -12.54 5.66 2.27
N PHE A 27 -12.62 5.66 0.94
CA PHE A 27 -13.03 6.81 0.15
C PHE A 27 -14.46 7.24 0.50
N GLN A 28 -15.37 6.27 0.62
CA GLN A 28 -16.74 6.57 1.02
C GLN A 28 -16.83 7.25 2.38
N ARG A 29 -16.04 6.77 3.35
CA ARG A 29 -16.02 7.38 4.69
C ARG A 29 -15.46 8.79 4.68
N VAL A 30 -14.41 9.03 3.88
CA VAL A 30 -13.76 10.34 3.82
C VAL A 30 -14.67 11.38 3.16
N PHE A 31 -15.35 11.01 2.06
CA PHE A 31 -16.11 11.96 1.26
C PHE A 31 -17.62 11.88 1.45
N GLY A 32 -18.11 10.87 2.15
CA GLY A 32 -19.54 10.72 2.41
C GLY A 32 -20.37 10.48 1.17
N VAL A 33 -19.82 9.74 0.20
CA VAL A 33 -20.49 9.43 -1.07
C VAL A 33 -20.84 7.94 -1.16
N SER A 34 -21.69 7.58 -2.12
CA SER A 34 -22.09 6.19 -2.34
C SER A 34 -20.94 5.36 -2.93
N LEU A 35 -21.06 4.05 -2.85
CA LEU A 35 -20.11 3.12 -3.48
C LEU A 35 -20.07 3.35 -4.99
N ARG A 36 -21.23 3.56 -5.61
CA ARG A 36 -21.32 3.79 -7.05
C ARG A 36 -20.56 5.06 -7.47
N ALA A 37 -20.77 6.17 -6.74
CA ALA A 37 -20.07 7.42 -7.00
C ALA A 37 -18.56 7.26 -6.82
N THR A 38 -18.15 6.50 -5.81
CA THR A 38 -16.72 6.18 -5.55
C THR A 38 -16.12 5.42 -6.73
N GLN A 39 -16.80 4.36 -7.17
CA GLN A 39 -16.30 3.51 -8.26
C GLN A 39 -16.19 4.29 -9.58
N GLU A 40 -17.18 5.12 -9.87
CA GLU A 40 -17.16 5.98 -11.06
C GLU A 40 -16.01 6.99 -11.02
N PHE A 41 -15.82 7.65 -9.88
CA PHE A 41 -14.76 8.64 -9.72
C PHE A 41 -13.38 7.99 -9.83
N VAL A 42 -13.16 6.88 -9.16
CA VAL A 42 -11.88 6.16 -9.20
C VAL A 42 -11.59 5.67 -10.61
N LYS A 43 -12.59 5.12 -11.30
CA LYS A 43 -12.44 4.66 -12.69
C LYS A 43 -12.04 5.80 -13.61
N ASP A 44 -12.69 6.96 -13.47
CA ASP A 44 -12.42 8.11 -14.33
C ASP A 44 -11.03 8.73 -14.10
N HIS A 45 -10.47 8.56 -12.91
CA HIS A 45 -9.21 9.19 -12.51
C HIS A 45 -8.09 8.20 -12.20
N CYS A 46 -8.23 6.95 -12.61
CA CYS A 46 -7.25 5.89 -12.31
C CYS A 46 -5.87 6.13 -12.93
N ASP A 47 -5.81 6.89 -14.02
CA ASP A 47 -4.55 7.13 -14.72
C ASP A 47 -3.93 8.50 -14.43
N ASP A 48 -4.73 9.48 -14.05
CA ASP A 48 -4.25 10.85 -13.83
C ASP A 48 -4.06 11.17 -12.34
N LEU A 49 -5.07 10.91 -11.51
CA LEU A 49 -5.06 11.27 -10.10
C LEU A 49 -4.58 10.13 -9.19
N PHE A 50 -4.99 8.91 -9.52
CA PHE A 50 -4.72 7.74 -8.70
C PHE A 50 -3.79 6.75 -9.36
N LEU A 51 -3.09 5.98 -8.53
CA LEU A 51 -2.36 4.78 -8.92
C LEU A 51 -3.09 3.59 -8.35
N LYS A 52 -3.47 2.65 -9.22
CA LYS A 52 -4.07 1.39 -8.77
C LYS A 52 -2.96 0.47 -8.28
N VAL A 53 -2.95 0.21 -6.98
CA VAL A 53 -1.95 -0.67 -6.36
C VAL A 53 -2.33 -2.13 -6.59
N ARG A 54 -3.62 -2.43 -6.40
CA ARG A 54 -4.28 -3.69 -6.77
C ARG A 54 -5.78 -3.44 -6.82
N ASN A 55 -6.55 -4.46 -7.17
CA ASN A 55 -8.01 -4.34 -7.10
C ASN A 55 -8.42 -3.95 -5.67
N GLY A 56 -9.15 -2.85 -5.55
CA GLY A 56 -9.64 -2.36 -4.28
C GLY A 56 -8.63 -1.61 -3.42
N LEU A 57 -7.47 -1.25 -3.98
CA LEU A 57 -6.47 -0.45 -3.25
C LEU A 57 -5.82 0.56 -4.18
N TYR A 58 -5.87 1.83 -3.78
CA TYR A 58 -5.42 2.96 -4.59
C TYR A 58 -4.53 3.91 -3.79
N ALA A 59 -3.67 4.62 -4.50
CA ALA A 59 -2.82 5.65 -3.93
C ALA A 59 -2.95 6.94 -4.74
N LEU A 60 -2.64 8.08 -4.13
CA LEU A 60 -2.50 9.34 -4.87
C LEU A 60 -1.18 9.31 -5.64
N ARG A 61 -1.20 9.66 -6.93
CA ARG A 61 0.03 9.69 -7.73
C ARG A 61 1.04 10.72 -7.24
N ILE A 62 0.56 11.88 -6.82
CA ILE A 62 1.45 12.97 -6.41
C ILE A 62 1.95 12.84 -4.98
N ASP A 63 1.35 11.96 -4.19
CA ASP A 63 1.70 11.77 -2.78
C ASP A 63 1.63 10.28 -2.43
N GLN A 64 2.48 9.51 -3.10
CA GLN A 64 2.52 8.06 -2.92
C GLN A 64 3.16 7.70 -1.58
N PRO A 65 2.64 6.68 -0.89
CA PRO A 65 3.31 6.17 0.31
C PRO A 65 4.61 5.48 -0.06
N ARG A 66 5.46 5.27 0.94
CA ARG A 66 6.71 4.52 0.76
C ARG A 66 6.40 3.08 0.37
N ASP A 67 7.32 2.47 -0.36
CA ASP A 67 7.16 1.09 -0.84
C ASP A 67 6.90 0.11 0.30
N GLU A 68 7.51 0.33 1.44
CA GLU A 68 7.34 -0.52 2.63
C GLU A 68 5.89 -0.50 3.14
N VAL A 69 5.24 0.66 3.08
CA VAL A 69 3.83 0.81 3.44
C VAL A 69 2.94 0.06 2.46
N ILE A 70 3.24 0.22 1.17
CA ILE A 70 2.50 -0.49 0.10
C ILE A 70 2.64 -2.00 0.32
N ALA A 71 3.85 -2.49 0.61
CA ALA A 71 4.10 -3.91 0.82
C ALA A 71 3.20 -4.50 1.91
N ASN A 72 3.05 -3.82 3.02
CA ASN A 72 2.20 -4.29 4.13
C ASN A 72 0.71 -4.32 3.77
N ARG A 73 0.24 -3.34 3.01
CA ARG A 73 -1.18 -3.20 2.67
C ARG A 73 -1.58 -4.05 1.46
N LEU A 74 -0.64 -4.32 0.57
CA LEU A 74 -0.90 -5.01 -0.69
C LEU A 74 -1.37 -6.45 -0.48
N TYR A 75 -0.83 -7.13 0.51
CA TYR A 75 -1.14 -8.55 0.79
C TYR A 75 -0.97 -8.82 2.28
N ALA A 76 -2.05 -8.74 3.03
CA ALA A 76 -2.03 -8.91 4.49
C ALA A 76 -2.63 -10.26 4.90
N PRO A 77 -2.17 -10.87 6.00
CA PRO A 77 -1.11 -10.41 6.88
C PRO A 77 0.28 -10.68 6.29
N SER A 78 1.18 -9.74 6.46
CA SER A 78 2.57 -9.88 6.01
C SER A 78 3.47 -8.92 6.75
N TYR A 79 4.77 -9.20 6.74
CA TYR A 79 5.78 -8.25 7.20
C TYR A 79 7.00 -8.33 6.29
N ILE A 80 7.72 -7.23 6.13
CA ILE A 80 8.91 -7.18 5.29
C ILE A 80 10.00 -8.03 5.93
N SER A 81 10.62 -8.89 5.14
CA SER A 81 11.62 -9.84 5.60
C SER A 81 12.58 -10.19 4.46
N PHE A 82 13.42 -11.22 4.67
CA PHE A 82 14.33 -11.79 3.69
C PHE A 82 15.31 -10.74 3.14
N GLU A 83 15.63 -10.79 1.84
CA GLU A 83 16.68 -9.98 1.26
C GLU A 83 16.47 -8.48 1.43
N TYR A 84 15.23 -8.01 1.29
CA TYR A 84 14.94 -6.59 1.46
C TYR A 84 15.23 -6.12 2.89
N ALA A 85 14.80 -6.88 3.89
CA ALA A 85 15.09 -6.55 5.28
C ALA A 85 16.59 -6.62 5.58
N LEU A 86 17.26 -7.65 5.07
CA LEU A 86 18.71 -7.81 5.26
C LEU A 86 19.47 -6.62 4.66
N SER A 87 19.09 -6.18 3.47
CA SER A 87 19.69 -5.01 2.81
C SER A 87 19.45 -3.74 3.62
N ARG A 88 18.22 -3.55 4.10
CA ARG A 88 17.85 -2.36 4.88
C ARG A 88 18.62 -2.27 6.19
N TYR A 89 18.87 -3.41 6.84
CA TYR A 89 19.67 -3.44 8.07
C TYR A 89 21.17 -3.42 7.81
N GLY A 90 21.60 -3.41 6.55
CA GLY A 90 23.03 -3.40 6.20
C GLY A 90 23.73 -4.72 6.41
N ILE A 91 22.99 -5.82 6.57
CA ILE A 91 23.57 -7.16 6.78
C ILE A 91 24.17 -7.70 5.49
N ILE A 92 23.54 -7.42 4.35
CA ILE A 92 24.09 -7.72 3.03
C ILE A 92 24.45 -6.41 2.32
N PRO A 93 25.57 -6.40 1.54
CA PRO A 93 26.01 -5.15 0.89
C PRO A 93 25.20 -4.77 -0.34
N GLU A 94 24.48 -5.71 -0.95
CA GLU A 94 23.72 -5.50 -2.17
C GLU A 94 22.49 -4.65 -1.89
N SER A 95 22.19 -3.74 -2.83
CA SER A 95 20.90 -3.04 -2.85
C SER A 95 19.85 -3.98 -3.41
N VAL A 96 18.73 -4.12 -2.70
CA VAL A 96 17.63 -5.00 -3.11
C VAL A 96 16.45 -4.13 -3.53
N TYR A 97 16.02 -4.26 -4.78
CA TYR A 97 14.94 -3.48 -5.35
C TYR A 97 13.57 -4.14 -5.23
N THR A 98 13.54 -5.48 -5.18
CA THR A 98 12.30 -6.22 -4.92
C THR A 98 12.00 -6.17 -3.42
N ILE A 99 10.77 -5.77 -3.08
CA ILE A 99 10.36 -5.76 -1.67
C ILE A 99 9.87 -7.16 -1.31
N THR A 100 10.61 -7.84 -0.44
CA THR A 100 10.35 -9.21 -0.03
C THR A 100 9.67 -9.26 1.33
N SER A 101 8.64 -10.08 1.46
CA SER A 101 7.83 -10.19 2.68
C SER A 101 7.51 -11.64 3.02
N ALA A 102 7.25 -11.88 4.30
CA ALA A 102 6.74 -13.15 4.81
C ALA A 102 5.24 -13.05 5.00
N THR A 103 4.51 -14.10 4.68
CA THR A 103 3.06 -14.17 4.83
C THR A 103 2.60 -15.57 5.25
N THR A 104 1.47 -15.65 5.93
CA THR A 104 0.82 -16.93 6.22
C THR A 104 -0.10 -17.38 5.07
N ARG A 105 -0.31 -16.52 4.08
CA ARG A 105 -1.09 -16.83 2.88
C ARG A 105 -0.22 -17.51 1.86
N ILE A 106 -0.79 -17.90 0.71
CA ILE A 106 -0.02 -18.55 -0.37
C ILE A 106 1.03 -17.58 -0.93
N THR A 107 2.14 -18.13 -1.37
CA THR A 107 3.20 -17.36 -2.03
C THR A 107 2.64 -16.63 -3.25
N ARG A 108 2.99 -15.35 -3.38
CA ARG A 108 2.45 -14.50 -4.45
C ARG A 108 3.40 -13.39 -4.80
N GLU A 109 3.31 -12.88 -6.03
CA GLU A 109 4.06 -11.74 -6.50
C GLU A 109 3.10 -10.70 -7.09
N PHE A 110 3.41 -9.44 -6.85
CA PHE A 110 2.71 -8.29 -7.44
C PHE A 110 3.72 -7.37 -8.10
N VAL A 111 3.31 -6.73 -9.19
CA VAL A 111 4.09 -5.66 -9.81
C VAL A 111 3.23 -4.40 -9.76
N VAL A 112 3.75 -3.36 -9.11
CA VAL A 112 3.07 -2.08 -8.96
C VAL A 112 4.02 -0.99 -9.43
N ASN A 113 3.64 -0.26 -10.47
CA ASN A 113 4.44 0.84 -11.02
C ASN A 113 5.90 0.41 -11.29
N ASN A 114 6.08 -0.73 -11.94
CA ASN A 114 7.38 -1.32 -12.29
C ASN A 114 8.23 -1.80 -11.10
N LYS A 115 7.64 -1.89 -9.92
CA LYS A 115 8.29 -2.45 -8.73
C LYS A 115 7.69 -3.79 -8.39
N SER A 116 8.55 -4.75 -8.03
CA SER A 116 8.13 -6.10 -7.65
C SER A 116 7.99 -6.22 -6.14
N PHE A 117 6.88 -6.82 -5.72
CA PHE A 117 6.58 -7.13 -4.32
C PHE A 117 6.35 -8.62 -4.23
N THR A 118 7.20 -9.35 -3.54
CA THR A 118 7.09 -10.80 -3.41
C THR A 118 6.74 -11.20 -1.99
N TYR A 119 5.88 -12.20 -1.87
CA TYR A 119 5.38 -12.70 -0.61
C TYR A 119 5.63 -14.19 -0.56
N SER A 120 6.44 -14.64 0.39
CA SER A 120 6.76 -16.05 0.58
C SER A 120 5.97 -16.61 1.75
N HIS A 121 5.30 -17.74 1.51
CA HIS A 121 4.54 -18.43 2.55
C HIS A 121 5.46 -18.94 3.64
N ILE A 122 5.09 -18.68 4.89
CA ILE A 122 5.70 -19.29 6.06
C ILE A 122 4.61 -19.92 6.91
N LYS A 123 4.98 -20.92 7.71
CA LYS A 123 4.03 -21.57 8.61
C LYS A 123 3.52 -20.56 9.66
N LYS A 124 2.26 -20.71 10.06
CA LYS A 124 1.65 -19.81 11.03
C LYS A 124 2.48 -19.72 12.32
N GLN A 125 3.06 -20.84 12.76
CA GLN A 125 3.92 -20.86 13.96
C GLN A 125 5.20 -20.05 13.78
N ALA A 126 5.66 -19.87 12.55
CA ALA A 126 6.84 -19.08 12.23
C ALA A 126 6.53 -17.59 12.02
N TYR A 127 5.25 -17.22 11.99
CA TYR A 127 4.82 -15.83 11.77
C TYR A 127 5.02 -15.01 13.05
N ARG A 128 6.27 -14.66 13.32
CA ARG A 128 6.70 -13.88 14.48
C ARG A 128 8.09 -13.30 14.18
N GLY A 129 8.64 -12.55 15.11
CA GLY A 129 9.97 -11.94 14.92
C GLY A 129 9.88 -10.70 14.03
N TYR A 130 8.76 -9.98 14.10
CA TYR A 130 8.60 -8.70 13.44
C TYR A 130 8.27 -7.63 14.46
N ARG A 131 8.54 -6.40 14.06
CA ARG A 131 8.27 -5.21 14.87
C ARG A 131 7.62 -4.14 14.02
N THR A 132 7.07 -3.12 14.67
CA THR A 132 6.59 -1.93 13.98
C THR A 132 7.72 -0.91 13.87
N GLU A 133 7.79 -0.24 12.73
CA GLU A 133 8.80 0.80 12.47
C GLU A 133 8.11 1.95 11.76
N LYS A 134 8.53 3.19 12.03
CA LYS A 134 8.01 4.37 11.33
C LYS A 134 8.86 4.66 10.12
N ILE A 135 8.25 4.63 8.95
CA ILE A 135 8.89 4.94 7.67
C ILE A 135 8.02 5.97 6.97
N GLY A 136 8.58 7.15 6.68
CA GLY A 136 7.84 8.23 6.04
C GLY A 136 6.60 8.66 6.84
N GLY A 137 6.66 8.59 8.18
CA GLY A 137 5.55 8.95 9.06
C GLY A 137 4.46 7.90 9.20
N MET A 138 4.59 6.75 8.52
CA MET A 138 3.61 5.66 8.57
C MET A 138 4.20 4.42 9.24
N THR A 139 3.34 3.64 9.88
CA THR A 139 3.74 2.41 10.58
C THR A 139 3.91 1.27 9.59
N VAL A 140 5.04 0.57 9.69
CA VAL A 140 5.38 -0.56 8.83
C VAL A 140 5.76 -1.75 9.69
N LEU A 141 5.31 -2.94 9.29
CA LEU A 141 5.72 -4.21 9.92
C LEU A 141 6.95 -4.75 9.20
N MET A 142 8.01 -4.98 9.94
CA MET A 142 9.29 -5.42 9.40
C MET A 142 9.94 -6.45 10.32
N ALA A 143 10.66 -7.41 9.75
CA ALA A 143 11.40 -8.41 10.54
C ALA A 143 12.40 -7.75 11.48
N GLU A 144 12.54 -8.34 12.65
CA GLU A 144 13.55 -7.91 13.63
C GLU A 144 14.96 -8.23 13.18
#